data_7fb2f1126cf22679b5b1f42515b772d7
#
_entry.id   7fb2f1126cf22679b5b1f42515b772d7
#
_cell.length_a   1.000
_cell.length_b   1.000
_cell.length_c   1.000
_cell.angle_alpha   90.00
_cell.angle_beta   90.00
_cell.angle_gamma   90.00
#
_symmetry.space_group_name_H-M   'P 1'
#
loop_
_entity.id
_entity.type
_entity.pdbx_description
1 polymer ?
#
loop_
_entity_poly.entity_id
_entity_poly.type
_entity_poly.pdbx_seq_one_letter_code
_entity_poly.pdbx_strand_id
1 'polypeptide(L)'
;YEIRPRDWSSDVCSSDLDPSLGTGGDPAAIQVFKLPELEQVAEWQHNKTDVQGQLRTLVAILKWLKDETNDTAELYWSVENNTIGEAALIVINEMGEENIPGIFLSEPAKMGSSRRYRRGFTTTNKSKLAACSKFKNLLETDRLTVNSKNLISELKNFVAIGGGYRAKLGEKDDLVLSILLAVRMGQFISGFDSKIYEKFAEKFESETMAPMPIFVLR
;
A
#
# COMPACT_ATOMS: atom_id res chain seq x y z
N TYR A 1 -8.18 5.89 17.59
CA TYR A 1 -7.09 6.38 16.75
C TYR A 1 -5.93 6.76 17.66
N GLU A 2 -4.85 5.99 17.65
CA GLU A 2 -3.64 6.37 18.35
C GLU A 2 -2.67 6.94 17.31
N ILE A 3 -2.67 8.27 17.17
CA ILE A 3 -1.72 8.98 16.33
C ILE A 3 -0.56 9.40 17.23
N ARG A 4 0.64 8.91 16.97
CA ARG A 4 1.84 9.34 17.69
C ARG A 4 2.42 10.57 17.01
N PRO A 5 2.66 11.69 17.73
CA PRO A 5 3.36 12.84 17.16
C PRO A 5 4.79 12.44 16.79
N ARG A 6 5.20 12.69 15.54
CA ARG A 6 6.53 12.39 15.02
C ARG A 6 7.04 13.55 14.19
N ASP A 7 8.36 13.62 14.05
CA ASP A 7 8.99 14.54 13.11
C ASP A 7 8.79 13.99 11.68
N TRP A 8 7.98 14.70 10.90
CA TRP A 8 7.60 14.34 9.53
C TRP A 8 8.41 15.09 8.47
N SER A 9 9.44 15.85 8.88
CA SER A 9 10.22 16.67 7.96
C SER A 9 11.00 15.79 6.97
N SER A 10 10.59 15.77 5.73
CA SER A 10 11.13 15.02 4.58
C SER A 10 10.57 13.62 4.32
N ASP A 11 9.39 13.28 4.83
CA ASP A 11 8.81 11.95 4.66
C ASP A 11 7.94 11.84 3.40
N VAL A 12 7.85 10.63 2.89
CA VAL A 12 6.93 10.24 1.82
C VAL A 12 5.86 9.35 2.41
N CYS A 13 4.60 9.61 2.11
CA CYS A 13 3.49 8.78 2.55
C CYS A 13 2.76 8.15 1.37
N SER A 14 2.46 6.86 1.45
CA SER A 14 1.57 6.19 0.52
C SER A 14 0.24 5.87 1.18
N SER A 15 -0.87 6.14 0.49
CA SER A 15 -2.22 5.81 0.92
C SER A 15 -2.90 4.96 -0.13
N ASP A 16 -3.41 3.78 0.26
CA ASP A 16 -3.97 2.80 -0.64
C ASP A 16 -5.40 2.45 -0.27
N LEU A 17 -6.31 2.59 -1.21
CA LEU A 17 -7.70 2.24 -1.05
C LEU A 17 -8.01 0.91 -1.76
N ASP A 18 -8.45 -0.08 -1.00
CA ASP A 18 -9.17 -1.26 -1.49
C ASP A 18 -10.68 -0.99 -1.34
N PRO A 19 -11.39 -0.71 -2.46
CA PRO A 19 -12.78 -0.26 -2.39
C PRO A 19 -13.77 -1.41 -2.27
N SER A 20 -14.89 -1.17 -1.58
CA SER A 20 -16.01 -2.10 -1.48
C SER A 20 -17.35 -1.43 -1.86
N LEU A 21 -18.41 -2.24 -2.01
CA LEU A 21 -19.75 -1.73 -2.32
C LEU A 21 -20.40 -0.93 -1.18
N GLY A 22 -19.93 -1.09 0.06
CA GLY A 22 -20.51 -0.41 1.21
C GLY A 22 -21.89 -0.94 1.62
N THR A 23 -22.23 -2.16 1.26
CA THR A 23 -23.55 -2.79 1.51
C THR A 23 -23.59 -3.62 2.78
N GLY A 24 -22.53 -3.61 3.58
CA GLY A 24 -22.40 -4.36 4.83
C GLY A 24 -21.73 -5.74 4.67
N GLY A 25 -21.30 -6.09 3.45
CA GLY A 25 -20.51 -7.28 3.16
C GLY A 25 -19.01 -7.06 3.46
N ASP A 26 -18.16 -7.22 2.45
CA ASP A 26 -16.73 -6.95 2.59
C ASP A 26 -16.46 -5.46 2.83
N PRO A 27 -15.61 -5.11 3.78
CA PRO A 27 -15.27 -3.73 4.07
C PRO A 27 -14.36 -3.14 2.97
N ALA A 28 -14.42 -1.81 2.83
CA ALA A 28 -13.36 -1.08 2.20
C ALA A 28 -12.23 -0.83 3.21
N ALA A 29 -11.00 -0.80 2.74
CA ALA A 29 -9.84 -0.60 3.58
C ALA A 29 -8.92 0.48 3.01
N ILE A 30 -8.35 1.31 3.88
CA ILE A 30 -7.28 2.26 3.56
C ILE A 30 -6.11 1.97 4.49
N GLN A 31 -4.92 1.83 3.92
CA GLN A 31 -3.67 1.73 4.66
C GLN A 31 -2.79 2.92 4.32
N VAL A 32 -2.11 3.47 5.31
CA VAL A 32 -1.16 4.57 5.14
C VAL A 32 0.19 4.16 5.68
N PHE A 33 1.21 4.28 4.83
CA PHE A 33 2.58 3.95 5.17
C PHE A 33 3.50 5.14 4.98
N LYS A 34 4.39 5.33 5.94
CA LYS A 34 5.54 6.22 5.82
C LYS A 34 6.65 5.48 5.07
N LEU A 35 7.25 6.15 4.09
CA LEU A 35 8.37 5.65 3.30
C LEU A 35 9.64 6.47 3.60
N PRO A 36 10.82 5.90 3.49
CA PRO A 36 11.15 4.55 3.02
C PRO A 36 11.01 3.44 4.08
N GLU A 37 10.75 3.78 5.34
CA GLU A 37 10.74 2.84 6.48
C GLU A 37 9.67 1.75 6.36
N LEU A 38 8.66 1.93 5.51
CA LEU A 38 7.46 1.10 5.41
C LEU A 38 6.79 0.93 6.79
N GLU A 39 6.64 2.04 7.51
CA GLU A 39 5.95 2.06 8.79
C GLU A 39 4.48 2.40 8.61
N GLN A 40 3.59 1.54 9.12
CA GLN A 40 2.16 1.80 9.14
C GLN A 40 1.84 2.95 10.08
N VAL A 41 1.27 4.03 9.55
CA VAL A 41 0.96 5.26 10.32
C VAL A 41 -0.52 5.49 10.51
N ALA A 42 -1.36 4.99 9.61
CA ALA A 42 -2.82 5.05 9.77
C ALA A 42 -3.52 3.88 9.07
N GLU A 43 -4.73 3.60 9.52
CA GLU A 43 -5.60 2.56 8.99
C GLU A 43 -7.05 3.03 9.07
N TRP A 44 -7.83 2.73 8.06
CA TRP A 44 -9.27 2.84 8.08
C TRP A 44 -9.92 1.62 7.44
N GLN A 45 -11.04 1.14 8.02
CA GLN A 45 -11.81 0.03 7.49
C GLN A 45 -13.29 0.24 7.81
N HIS A 46 -14.17 0.09 6.82
CA HIS A 46 -15.61 0.16 7.03
C HIS A 46 -16.41 -0.53 5.93
N ASN A 47 -17.51 -1.21 6.27
CA ASN A 47 -18.29 -2.01 5.34
C ASN A 47 -19.64 -1.40 4.91
N LYS A 48 -19.99 -0.21 5.42
CA LYS A 48 -21.25 0.48 5.10
C LYS A 48 -21.07 1.83 4.44
N THR A 49 -19.83 2.26 4.21
CA THR A 49 -19.53 3.49 3.50
C THR A 49 -19.56 3.22 2.00
N ASP A 50 -20.35 3.98 1.26
CA ASP A 50 -20.40 3.91 -0.20
C ASP A 50 -19.08 4.36 -0.84
N VAL A 51 -18.88 4.06 -2.12
CA VAL A 51 -17.64 4.37 -2.84
C VAL A 51 -17.27 5.85 -2.78
N GLN A 52 -18.26 6.74 -2.88
CA GLN A 52 -18.02 8.18 -2.77
C GLN A 52 -17.55 8.59 -1.35
N GLY A 53 -18.14 8.00 -0.32
CA GLY A 53 -17.75 8.20 1.08
C GLY A 53 -16.34 7.65 1.36
N GLN A 54 -15.98 6.51 0.78
CA GLN A 54 -14.64 5.93 0.87
C GLN A 54 -13.58 6.88 0.30
N LEU A 55 -13.84 7.45 -0.88
CA LEU A 55 -12.94 8.44 -1.50
C LEU A 55 -12.89 9.75 -0.71
N ARG A 56 -14.01 10.23 -0.16
CA ARG A 56 -13.98 11.38 0.76
C ARG A 56 -13.11 11.11 1.99
N THR A 57 -13.15 9.89 2.51
CA THR A 57 -12.29 9.48 3.63
C THR A 57 -10.82 9.47 3.22
N LEU A 58 -10.48 8.91 2.04
CA LEU A 58 -9.12 8.96 1.50
C LEU A 58 -8.63 10.41 1.36
N VAL A 59 -9.45 11.29 0.75
CA VAL A 59 -9.10 12.72 0.61
C VAL A 59 -8.92 13.40 1.96
N ALA A 60 -9.76 13.08 2.96
CA ALA A 60 -9.61 13.62 4.31
C ALA A 60 -8.29 13.17 4.97
N ILE A 61 -7.91 11.90 4.80
CA ILE A 61 -6.62 11.36 5.28
C ILE A 61 -5.45 12.08 4.58
N LEU A 62 -5.51 12.25 3.26
CA LEU A 62 -4.45 12.93 2.51
C LEU A 62 -4.31 14.41 2.91
N LYS A 63 -5.42 15.11 3.14
CA LYS A 63 -5.42 16.49 3.66
C LYS A 63 -4.80 16.54 5.06
N TRP A 64 -5.21 15.64 5.95
CA TRP A 64 -4.65 15.55 7.28
C TRP A 64 -3.14 15.28 7.24
N LEU A 65 -2.66 14.36 6.39
CA LEU A 65 -1.22 14.10 6.21
C LEU A 65 -0.48 15.34 5.71
N LYS A 66 -1.07 16.06 4.76
CA LYS A 66 -0.51 17.32 4.25
C LYS A 66 -0.36 18.36 5.35
N ASP A 67 -1.37 18.51 6.19
CA ASP A 67 -1.37 19.47 7.31
C ASP A 67 -0.35 19.06 8.39
N GLU A 68 -0.31 17.78 8.80
CA GLU A 68 0.62 17.26 9.81
C GLU A 68 2.09 17.36 9.36
N THR A 69 2.35 17.23 8.07
CA THR A 69 3.69 17.34 7.50
C THR A 69 4.08 18.78 7.13
N ASN A 70 3.23 19.76 7.41
CA ASN A 70 3.39 21.15 6.96
C ASN A 70 3.67 21.26 5.46
N ASP A 71 3.03 20.41 4.63
CA ASP A 71 3.21 20.33 3.18
C ASP A 71 4.65 20.00 2.73
N THR A 72 5.45 19.38 3.60
CA THR A 72 6.84 18.99 3.30
C THR A 72 6.96 17.56 2.80
N ALA A 73 5.98 16.69 3.11
CA ALA A 73 6.00 15.31 2.66
C ALA A 73 5.41 15.17 1.25
N GLU A 74 6.03 14.32 0.45
CA GLU A 74 5.42 13.88 -0.81
C GLU A 74 4.36 12.82 -0.53
N LEU A 75 3.14 13.07 -0.99
CA LEU A 75 2.02 12.16 -0.82
C LEU A 75 1.76 11.39 -2.11
N TYR A 76 1.71 10.08 -2.00
CA TYR A 76 1.31 9.19 -3.09
C TYR A 76 0.07 8.42 -2.68
N TRP A 77 -0.84 8.21 -3.62
CA TRP A 77 -2.04 7.44 -3.36
C TRP A 77 -2.47 6.63 -4.57
N SER A 78 -3.22 5.58 -4.33
CA SER A 78 -3.79 4.75 -5.38
C SER A 78 -5.09 4.08 -4.94
N VAL A 79 -5.72 3.41 -5.90
CA VAL A 79 -6.92 2.61 -5.71
C VAL A 79 -6.72 1.27 -6.39
N GLU A 80 -7.15 0.19 -5.73
CA GLU A 80 -7.22 -1.10 -6.39
C GLU A 80 -8.28 -1.05 -7.50
N ASN A 81 -7.84 -1.30 -8.74
CA ASN A 81 -8.71 -1.27 -9.92
C ASN A 81 -9.26 -2.67 -10.22
N ASN A 82 -10.11 -3.17 -9.33
CA ASN A 82 -10.97 -4.32 -9.58
C ASN A 82 -12.35 -3.81 -10.05
N THR A 83 -13.36 -4.68 -10.11
CA THR A 83 -14.72 -4.32 -10.57
C THR A 83 -15.29 -3.10 -9.84
N ILE A 84 -15.12 -3.01 -8.52
CA ILE A 84 -15.58 -1.88 -7.69
C ILE A 84 -14.64 -0.69 -7.83
N GLY A 85 -13.36 -0.92 -8.05
CA GLY A 85 -12.36 0.12 -8.29
C GLY A 85 -12.62 0.94 -9.54
N GLU A 86 -13.28 0.37 -10.56
CA GLU A 86 -13.71 1.15 -11.73
C GLU A 86 -14.74 2.23 -11.33
N ALA A 87 -15.64 1.92 -10.39
CA ALA A 87 -16.56 2.93 -9.84
C ALA A 87 -15.81 4.01 -9.03
N ALA A 88 -14.81 3.63 -8.26
CA ALA A 88 -13.96 4.59 -7.55
C ALA A 88 -13.22 5.53 -8.53
N LEU A 89 -12.71 5.01 -9.64
CA LEU A 89 -12.05 5.84 -10.67
C LEU A 89 -13.02 6.82 -11.36
N ILE A 90 -14.29 6.45 -11.53
CA ILE A 90 -15.32 7.39 -12.03
C ILE A 90 -15.50 8.53 -11.03
N VAL A 91 -15.67 8.24 -9.76
CA VAL A 91 -15.82 9.25 -8.70
C VAL A 91 -14.59 10.15 -8.59
N ILE A 92 -13.37 9.60 -8.70
CA ILE A 92 -12.13 10.39 -8.74
C ILE A 92 -12.17 11.39 -9.92
N ASN A 93 -12.61 10.94 -11.09
CA ASN A 93 -12.70 11.80 -12.26
C ASN A 93 -13.78 12.89 -12.09
N GLU A 94 -14.90 12.58 -11.43
CA GLU A 94 -15.97 13.55 -11.11
C GLU A 94 -15.52 14.58 -10.08
N MET A 95 -14.72 14.18 -9.08
CA MET A 95 -14.16 15.08 -8.07
C MET A 95 -13.05 15.98 -8.63
N GLY A 96 -12.44 15.60 -9.75
CA GLY A 96 -11.22 16.17 -10.29
C GLY A 96 -9.99 15.67 -9.52
N GLU A 97 -9.15 14.87 -10.18
CA GLU A 97 -7.92 14.31 -9.56
C GLU A 97 -7.00 15.41 -9.03
N GLU A 98 -6.95 16.54 -9.72
CA GLU A 98 -6.17 17.73 -9.37
C GLU A 98 -6.61 18.38 -8.03
N ASN A 99 -7.81 18.08 -7.55
CA ASN A 99 -8.34 18.56 -6.28
C ASN A 99 -7.99 17.62 -5.10
N ILE A 100 -7.38 16.47 -5.38
CA ILE A 100 -6.98 15.48 -4.37
C ILE A 100 -5.49 15.69 -4.07
N PRO A 101 -5.10 15.92 -2.81
CA PRO A 101 -3.70 16.11 -2.46
C PRO A 101 -2.83 14.90 -2.82
N GLY A 102 -1.62 15.16 -3.33
CA GLY A 102 -0.64 14.12 -3.65
C GLY A 102 -0.74 13.60 -5.08
N ILE A 103 0.04 12.59 -5.38
CA ILE A 103 0.23 12.03 -6.72
C ILE A 103 -0.52 10.71 -6.83
N PHE A 104 -1.45 10.62 -7.79
CA PHE A 104 -2.12 9.36 -8.08
C PHE A 104 -1.19 8.41 -8.84
N LEU A 105 -0.92 7.26 -8.25
CA LEU A 105 -0.09 6.23 -8.87
C LEU A 105 -0.92 5.18 -9.60
N SER A 106 -0.39 4.74 -10.71
CA SER A 106 -0.95 3.66 -11.51
C SER A 106 0.14 2.66 -11.88
N GLU A 107 -0.26 1.41 -12.04
CA GLU A 107 0.66 0.38 -12.51
C GLU A 107 1.15 0.71 -13.92
N PRO A 108 2.47 0.74 -14.17
CA PRO A 108 3.00 1.07 -15.50
C PRO A 108 2.53 0.06 -16.55
N ALA A 109 2.22 0.56 -17.74
CA ALA A 109 1.88 -0.30 -18.86
C ALA A 109 3.06 -1.20 -19.22
N LYS A 110 2.82 -2.50 -19.35
CA LYS A 110 3.86 -3.43 -19.82
C LYS A 110 4.24 -3.11 -21.24
N MET A 111 5.52 -2.89 -21.48
CA MET A 111 6.06 -2.68 -22.83
C MET A 111 5.66 -3.84 -23.75
N GLY A 112 5.07 -3.54 -24.91
CA GLY A 112 4.56 -4.53 -25.86
C GLY A 112 3.17 -5.09 -25.59
N SER A 113 2.46 -4.63 -24.57
CA SER A 113 1.07 -5.01 -24.32
C SER A 113 0.13 -4.09 -25.09
N SER A 114 -0.73 -4.67 -25.93
CA SER A 114 -1.84 -3.96 -26.58
C SER A 114 -3.01 -3.63 -25.63
N ARG A 115 -2.89 -3.99 -24.34
CA ARG A 115 -3.90 -3.67 -23.34
C ARG A 115 -3.89 -2.18 -23.05
N ARG A 116 -5.09 -1.58 -23.03
CA ARG A 116 -5.28 -0.20 -22.62
C ARG A 116 -4.64 0.01 -21.23
N TYR A 117 -3.94 1.12 -21.09
CA TYR A 117 -3.47 1.62 -19.80
C TYR A 117 -4.66 1.67 -18.82
N ARG A 118 -4.53 0.99 -17.68
CA ARG A 118 -5.54 1.03 -16.62
C ARG A 118 -5.02 1.91 -15.50
N ARG A 119 -5.85 2.82 -15.05
CA ARG A 119 -5.54 3.67 -13.88
C ARG A 119 -5.62 2.82 -12.61
N GLY A 120 -4.81 3.16 -11.60
CA GLY A 120 -4.71 2.40 -10.36
C GLY A 120 -3.95 1.08 -10.51
N PHE A 121 -4.12 0.18 -9.57
CA PHE A 121 -3.43 -1.11 -9.52
C PHE A 121 -4.42 -2.26 -9.69
N THR A 122 -4.17 -3.13 -10.65
CA THR A 122 -4.99 -4.34 -10.85
C THR A 122 -4.39 -5.50 -10.08
N THR A 123 -5.16 -6.11 -9.18
CA THR A 123 -4.75 -7.34 -8.48
C THR A 123 -5.11 -8.56 -9.31
N THR A 124 -4.10 -9.31 -9.70
CA THR A 124 -4.19 -10.63 -10.33
C THR A 124 -3.61 -11.67 -9.37
N ASN A 125 -3.92 -12.95 -9.57
CA ASN A 125 -3.30 -14.02 -8.75
C ASN A 125 -1.78 -13.93 -8.76
N LYS A 126 -1.17 -13.61 -9.92
CA LYS A 126 0.30 -13.47 -10.04
C LYS A 126 0.81 -12.27 -9.27
N SER A 127 0.19 -11.09 -9.39
CA SER A 127 0.63 -9.89 -8.68
C SER A 127 0.38 -10.01 -7.17
N LYS A 128 -0.75 -10.62 -6.75
CA LYS A 128 -1.03 -10.92 -5.34
C LYS A 128 0.05 -11.84 -4.75
N LEU A 129 0.39 -12.93 -5.44
CA LEU A 129 1.41 -13.87 -4.97
C LEU A 129 2.79 -13.21 -4.83
N ALA A 130 3.19 -12.40 -5.81
CA ALA A 130 4.44 -11.65 -5.76
C ALA A 130 4.45 -10.63 -4.61
N ALA A 131 3.34 -9.91 -4.40
CA ALA A 131 3.19 -8.97 -3.28
C ALA A 131 3.25 -9.69 -1.92
N CYS A 132 2.59 -10.85 -1.76
CA CYS A 132 2.67 -11.66 -0.55
C CYS A 132 4.11 -12.12 -0.25
N SER A 133 4.84 -12.58 -1.27
CA SER A 133 6.24 -12.98 -1.11
C SER A 133 7.12 -11.81 -0.67
N LYS A 134 6.94 -10.63 -1.28
CA LYS A 134 7.67 -9.42 -0.91
C LYS A 134 7.32 -8.95 0.50
N PHE A 135 6.02 -8.90 0.83
CA PHE A 135 5.51 -8.52 2.15
C PHE A 135 6.09 -9.43 3.25
N LYS A 136 6.08 -10.77 3.02
CA LYS A 136 6.68 -11.74 3.93
C LYS A 136 8.18 -11.45 4.15
N ASN A 137 8.93 -11.22 3.08
CA ASN A 137 10.36 -10.89 3.18
C ASN A 137 10.59 -9.60 3.98
N LEU A 138 9.79 -8.56 3.74
CA LEU A 138 9.89 -7.29 4.47
C LEU A 138 9.62 -7.45 5.97
N LEU A 139 8.64 -8.30 6.34
CA LEU A 139 8.36 -8.62 7.75
C LEU A 139 9.48 -9.44 8.39
N GLU A 140 9.99 -10.47 7.70
CA GLU A 140 11.05 -11.36 8.22
C GLU A 140 12.40 -10.65 8.37
N THR A 141 12.60 -9.55 7.65
CA THR A 141 13.82 -8.74 7.70
C THR A 141 13.64 -7.42 8.48
N ASP A 142 12.56 -7.30 9.28
CA ASP A 142 12.24 -6.10 10.09
C ASP A 142 12.23 -4.79 9.31
N ARG A 143 11.89 -4.85 8.01
CA ARG A 143 11.89 -3.71 7.08
C ARG A 143 10.51 -3.14 6.83
N LEU A 144 9.50 -3.68 7.49
CA LEU A 144 8.13 -3.21 7.47
C LEU A 144 7.57 -3.30 8.88
N THR A 145 6.98 -2.22 9.36
CA THR A 145 6.39 -2.15 10.70
C THR A 145 4.88 -2.08 10.61
N VAL A 146 4.21 -3.06 11.23
CA VAL A 146 2.74 -3.11 11.37
C VAL A 146 2.36 -2.68 12.78
N ASN A 147 1.56 -1.62 12.89
CA ASN A 147 1.09 -1.07 14.16
C ASN A 147 -0.37 -1.44 14.48
N SER A 148 -1.15 -1.88 13.48
CA SER A 148 -2.56 -2.23 13.63
C SER A 148 -2.77 -3.63 14.21
N LYS A 149 -3.57 -3.70 15.28
CA LYS A 149 -4.04 -4.98 15.84
C LYS A 149 -5.03 -5.70 14.92
N ASN A 150 -5.85 -4.94 14.17
CA ASN A 150 -6.82 -5.51 13.23
C ASN A 150 -6.10 -6.17 12.06
N LEU A 151 -5.13 -5.47 11.45
CA LEU A 151 -4.31 -6.05 10.38
C LEU A 151 -3.54 -7.29 10.85
N ILE A 152 -2.98 -7.28 12.07
CA ILE A 152 -2.31 -8.45 12.64
C ILE A 152 -3.30 -9.62 12.81
N SER A 153 -4.56 -9.35 13.18
CA SER A 153 -5.60 -10.37 13.28
C SER A 153 -5.95 -10.97 11.92
N GLU A 154 -6.11 -10.14 10.88
CA GLU A 154 -6.34 -10.63 9.52
C GLU A 154 -5.14 -11.44 8.99
N LEU A 155 -3.90 -10.99 9.25
CA LEU A 155 -2.69 -11.72 8.85
C LEU A 155 -2.59 -13.12 9.45
N LYS A 156 -3.03 -13.32 10.70
CA LYS A 156 -3.07 -14.65 11.35
C LYS A 156 -4.05 -15.61 10.67
N ASN A 157 -5.06 -15.07 10.00
CA ASN A 157 -6.09 -15.82 9.29
C ASN A 157 -5.88 -15.85 7.77
N PHE A 158 -4.83 -15.21 7.27
CA PHE A 158 -4.47 -15.17 5.86
C PHE A 158 -3.56 -16.35 5.52
N VAL A 159 -4.07 -17.30 4.75
CA VAL A 159 -3.44 -18.61 4.56
C VAL A 159 -3.31 -18.98 3.08
N ALA A 160 -2.36 -19.87 2.80
CA ALA A 160 -2.18 -20.43 1.47
C ALA A 160 -3.23 -21.54 1.21
N ILE A 161 -4.07 -21.37 0.21
CA ILE A 161 -5.09 -22.33 -0.19
C ILE A 161 -5.16 -22.41 -1.73
N GLY A 162 -5.01 -23.61 -2.28
CA GLY A 162 -5.22 -23.84 -3.72
C GLY A 162 -4.23 -23.08 -4.62
N GLY A 163 -2.99 -22.87 -4.19
CA GLY A 163 -1.96 -22.15 -4.95
C GLY A 163 -2.07 -20.63 -4.89
N GLY A 164 -2.90 -20.09 -4.01
CA GLY A 164 -3.05 -18.66 -3.75
C GLY A 164 -3.10 -18.35 -2.26
N TYR A 165 -3.21 -17.06 -1.92
CA TYR A 165 -3.37 -16.59 -0.54
C TYR A 165 -4.73 -15.92 -0.37
N ARG A 166 -5.43 -16.24 0.72
CA ARG A 166 -6.74 -15.66 1.10
C ARG A 166 -7.03 -15.84 2.57
N ALA A 167 -8.03 -15.14 3.08
CA ALA A 167 -8.55 -15.38 4.42
C ALA A 167 -9.14 -16.80 4.54
N LYS A 168 -9.12 -17.37 5.74
CA LYS A 168 -9.88 -18.55 6.10
C LYS A 168 -11.37 -18.30 5.91
N LEU A 169 -12.15 -19.37 5.76
CA LEU A 169 -13.60 -19.27 5.60
C LEU A 169 -14.23 -18.51 6.80
N GLY A 170 -14.99 -17.48 6.51
CA GLY A 170 -15.62 -16.60 7.50
C GLY A 170 -14.76 -15.47 8.04
N GLU A 171 -13.47 -15.40 7.66
CA GLU A 171 -12.56 -14.33 8.03
C GLU A 171 -12.43 -13.29 6.90
N LYS A 172 -11.82 -12.17 7.20
CA LYS A 172 -11.59 -11.03 6.27
C LYS A 172 -10.12 -10.90 5.91
N ASP A 173 -9.83 -10.34 4.74
CA ASP A 173 -8.47 -10.04 4.26
C ASP A 173 -8.34 -8.65 3.59
N ASP A 174 -9.31 -7.77 3.82
CA ASP A 174 -9.38 -6.46 3.16
C ASP A 174 -8.20 -5.55 3.57
N LEU A 175 -7.84 -5.54 4.87
CA LEU A 175 -6.66 -4.83 5.36
C LEU A 175 -5.37 -5.45 4.81
N VAL A 176 -5.33 -6.77 4.66
CA VAL A 176 -4.18 -7.47 4.07
C VAL A 176 -4.08 -7.13 2.58
N LEU A 177 -5.18 -7.06 1.85
CA LEU A 177 -5.17 -6.69 0.43
C LEU A 177 -4.69 -5.24 0.26
N SER A 178 -5.15 -4.33 1.09
CA SER A 178 -4.72 -2.93 1.08
C SER A 178 -3.21 -2.79 1.38
N ILE A 179 -2.64 -3.50 2.39
CA ILE A 179 -1.18 -3.45 2.62
C ILE A 179 -0.37 -4.09 1.48
N LEU A 180 -0.89 -5.11 0.83
CA LEU A 180 -0.22 -5.69 -0.36
C LEU A 180 -0.17 -4.68 -1.51
N LEU A 181 -1.18 -3.82 -1.63
CA LEU A 181 -1.18 -2.72 -2.58
C LEU A 181 -0.11 -1.68 -2.21
N ALA A 182 -0.03 -1.26 -0.94
CA ALA A 182 1.00 -0.35 -0.42
C ALA A 182 2.42 -0.87 -0.73
N VAL A 183 2.68 -2.16 -0.49
CA VAL A 183 3.98 -2.80 -0.81
C VAL A 183 4.27 -2.75 -2.32
N ARG A 184 3.26 -2.90 -3.17
CA ARG A 184 3.43 -2.77 -4.63
C ARG A 184 3.73 -1.32 -5.01
N MET A 185 3.00 -0.36 -4.45
CA MET A 185 3.26 1.07 -4.70
C MET A 185 4.67 1.48 -4.29
N GLY A 186 5.13 1.07 -3.11
CA GLY A 186 6.48 1.36 -2.63
C GLY A 186 7.58 0.94 -3.61
N GLN A 187 7.37 -0.14 -4.37
CA GLN A 187 8.31 -0.56 -5.42
C GLN A 187 8.36 0.40 -6.61
N PHE A 188 7.23 1.03 -6.93
CA PHE A 188 7.19 2.01 -8.04
C PHE A 188 7.69 3.37 -7.58
N ILE A 189 7.35 3.80 -6.38
CA ILE A 189 7.82 5.07 -5.80
C ILE A 189 9.35 5.07 -5.74
N SER A 190 9.98 4.01 -5.23
CA SER A 190 11.44 3.88 -5.19
C SER A 190 12.10 3.91 -6.57
N GLY A 191 11.37 3.54 -7.63
CA GLY A 191 11.87 3.62 -9.02
C GLY A 191 11.67 4.99 -9.67
N PHE A 192 10.81 5.84 -9.13
CA PHE A 192 10.51 7.18 -9.68
C PHE A 192 11.24 8.31 -8.97
N ASP A 193 11.49 8.17 -7.66
CA ASP A 193 12.12 9.21 -6.84
C ASP A 193 13.54 8.81 -6.48
N SER A 194 14.53 9.53 -7.05
CA SER A 194 15.95 9.29 -6.80
C SER A 194 16.32 9.47 -5.32
N LYS A 195 15.67 10.41 -4.61
CA LYS A 195 15.93 10.68 -3.19
C LYS A 195 15.45 9.50 -2.31
N ILE A 196 14.31 8.92 -2.65
CA ILE A 196 13.79 7.73 -1.97
C ILE A 196 14.68 6.53 -2.28
N TYR A 197 15.10 6.39 -3.56
CA TYR A 197 16.02 5.33 -3.95
C TYR A 197 17.36 5.42 -3.20
N GLU A 198 17.93 6.62 -3.07
CA GLU A 198 19.15 6.86 -2.31
C GLU A 198 18.99 6.50 -0.83
N LYS A 199 17.90 6.93 -0.17
CA LYS A 199 17.58 6.54 1.21
C LYS A 199 17.37 5.03 1.39
N PHE A 200 16.72 4.38 0.42
CA PHE A 200 16.62 2.92 0.40
C PHE A 200 17.99 2.26 0.24
N ALA A 201 18.84 2.78 -0.65
CA ALA A 201 20.19 2.26 -0.88
C ALA A 201 21.08 2.42 0.37
N GLU A 202 21.08 3.59 1.00
CA GLU A 202 21.82 3.85 2.24
C GLU A 202 21.42 2.90 3.38
N LYS A 203 20.11 2.62 3.52
CA LYS A 203 19.62 1.65 4.50
C LYS A 203 20.06 0.22 4.18
N PHE A 204 20.23 -0.12 2.91
CA PHE A 204 20.74 -1.43 2.48
C PHE A 204 22.25 -1.55 2.63
N GLU A 205 23.01 -0.45 2.39
CA GLU A 205 24.47 -0.44 2.51
C GLU A 205 24.94 -0.46 3.96
N SER A 206 24.14 0.09 4.90
CA SER A 206 24.45 0.03 6.34
C SER A 206 24.32 -1.38 6.94
N GLU A 207 23.56 -2.27 6.29
CA GLU A 207 23.54 -3.70 6.58
C GLU A 207 24.59 -4.44 5.73
N THR A 208 25.86 -4.05 5.84
CA THR A 208 26.95 -4.78 5.19
C THR A 208 26.93 -6.23 5.65
N MET A 209 26.47 -7.12 4.80
CA MET A 209 26.73 -8.54 4.95
C MET A 209 28.26 -8.73 5.02
N ALA A 210 28.75 -9.06 6.20
CA ALA A 210 30.14 -9.51 6.32
C ALA A 210 30.32 -10.66 5.32
N PRO A 211 31.34 -10.62 4.44
CA PRO A 211 31.53 -11.69 3.48
C PRO A 211 31.69 -13.00 4.24
N MET A 212 30.84 -13.98 3.98
CA MET A 212 30.98 -15.31 4.55
C MET A 212 32.31 -15.92 4.09
N PRO A 213 33.17 -16.40 4.99
CA PRO A 213 34.39 -17.04 4.58
C PRO A 213 34.07 -18.31 3.78
N ILE A 214 34.53 -18.37 2.54
CA ILE A 214 34.45 -19.58 1.71
C ILE A 214 35.52 -20.54 2.21
N PHE A 215 35.11 -21.57 2.94
CA PHE A 215 36.03 -22.67 3.29
C PHE A 215 36.17 -23.59 2.08
N VAL A 216 37.32 -23.54 1.43
CA VAL A 216 37.72 -24.56 0.46
C VAL A 216 38.30 -25.75 1.22
N LEU A 217 37.53 -26.83 1.34
CA LEU A 217 38.05 -28.10 1.82
C LEU A 217 38.99 -28.69 0.76
N ARG A 218 40.26 -28.88 1.13
CA ARG A 218 41.24 -29.65 0.34
C ARG A 218 41.12 -31.13 0.65
#